data_d7d3cd7d5daceef3bab4fb584a37d2ac
#
_entry.id   d7d3cd7d5daceef3bab4fb584a37d2ac
#
_cell.length_a   1.000
_cell.length_b   1.000
_cell.length_c   1.000
_cell.angle_alpha   90.00
_cell.angle_beta   90.00
_cell.angle_gamma   90.00
#
_symmetry.space_group_name_H-M   'P 1'
#
loop_
_entity.id
_entity.type
_entity.pdbx_description
1 polymer ?
#
loop_
_entity_poly.entity_id
_entity_poly.type
_entity_poly.pdbx_seq_one_letter_code
_entity_poly.pdbx_strand_id
1 'polypeptide(L)'
;LFVQINKEVSFPTWQMSSFVGATKASTILQIPKKEWFSHENFDFTLNSIAKSNLPYGLFCYSEPRLLLDTTCFYGKIITPKASITQLFLFVASHYKWFWKHILIFNILIYKIRFPFFSWLQSLFIKKKTYNKIGLKFSDIKNKSNVKVESIDVIIPTIGREKYICDVLFDLKKQSFLPKKVIVVEQNPHPNSTSGLGFIFDTAWPF
;
A
#
# COMPACT_ATOMS: atom_id res chain seq x y z
N LEU A 1 16.20 -6.18 2.24
CA LEU A 1 16.13 -4.99 3.06
C LEU A 1 15.07 -4.06 2.48
N PHE A 2 14.06 -3.79 3.23
CA PHE A 2 12.88 -3.10 2.75
C PHE A 2 13.00 -1.60 3.04
N VAL A 3 12.25 -0.81 2.32
CA VAL A 3 12.22 0.64 2.39
C VAL A 3 12.22 1.10 3.85
N GLN A 4 13.18 1.92 4.24
CA GLN A 4 13.16 2.62 5.53
C GLN A 4 12.12 3.74 5.41
N ILE A 5 10.99 3.54 6.09
CA ILE A 5 9.93 4.55 6.13
C ILE A 5 10.28 5.52 7.26
N ASN A 6 10.26 6.80 6.94
CA ASN A 6 10.35 7.82 7.97
C ASN A 6 9.08 7.76 8.85
N LYS A 7 9.27 7.44 10.13
CA LYS A 7 8.18 7.27 11.10
C LYS A 7 7.59 8.61 11.61
N GLU A 8 8.22 9.72 11.26
CA GLU A 8 7.78 11.06 11.67
C GLU A 8 6.79 11.70 10.70
N VAL A 9 6.63 11.10 9.53
CA VAL A 9 5.68 11.58 8.51
C VAL A 9 4.51 10.64 8.32
N SER A 10 3.37 11.20 7.98
CA SER A 10 2.22 10.42 7.58
C SER A 10 2.48 9.70 6.26
N PHE A 11 2.18 8.41 6.18
CA PHE A 11 2.33 7.62 4.96
C PHE A 11 1.15 6.65 4.77
N PRO A 12 0.80 6.33 3.51
CA PRO A 12 -0.25 5.37 3.23
C PRO A 12 0.16 3.96 3.63
N THR A 13 -0.76 3.24 4.26
CA THR A 13 -0.57 1.86 4.69
C THR A 13 -1.88 1.10 4.61
N TRP A 14 -1.83 -0.22 4.55
CA TRP A 14 -2.99 -1.08 4.80
C TRP A 14 -2.88 -1.80 6.14
N GLN A 15 -1.74 -1.65 6.82
CA GLN A 15 -1.56 -2.21 8.16
C GLN A 15 -2.27 -1.32 9.17
N MET A 16 -3.14 -1.95 9.96
CA MET A 16 -3.94 -1.31 11.00
C MET A 16 -3.64 -1.96 12.33
N SER A 17 -3.79 -1.18 13.39
CA SER A 17 -3.61 -1.65 14.77
C SER A 17 -4.83 -1.28 15.60
N SER A 18 -5.16 -2.15 16.57
CA SER A 18 -6.22 -1.90 17.55
C SER A 18 -5.81 -0.96 18.68
N PHE A 19 -4.52 -0.57 18.77
CA PHE A 19 -4.05 0.30 19.85
C PHE A 19 -4.62 1.71 19.76
N VAL A 20 -4.58 2.28 18.57
CA VAL A 20 -5.12 3.61 18.30
C VAL A 20 -5.47 3.73 16.83
N GLY A 21 -6.56 4.39 16.55
CA GLY A 21 -6.99 4.68 15.18
C GLY A 21 -8.11 5.70 15.19
N ALA A 22 -8.22 6.45 14.12
CA ALA A 22 -9.30 7.40 13.91
C ALA A 22 -9.86 7.23 12.49
N THR A 23 -11.16 7.30 12.36
CA THR A 23 -11.84 7.27 11.07
C THR A 23 -13.18 8.00 11.16
N LYS A 24 -13.71 8.38 10.01
CA LYS A 24 -15.04 9.00 9.95
C LYS A 24 -16.12 7.96 10.28
N ALA A 25 -17.08 8.31 11.11
CA ALA A 25 -18.22 7.45 11.45
C ALA A 25 -18.97 6.97 10.18
N SER A 26 -19.12 7.85 9.18
CA SER A 26 -19.72 7.49 7.89
C SER A 26 -18.99 6.38 7.15
N THR A 27 -17.67 6.27 7.31
CA THR A 27 -16.87 5.16 6.74
C THR A 27 -17.15 3.86 7.46
N ILE A 28 -17.19 3.88 8.81
CA ILE A 28 -17.49 2.70 9.63
C ILE A 28 -18.88 2.14 9.28
N LEU A 29 -19.87 3.01 9.17
CA LEU A 29 -21.27 2.63 8.91
C LEU A 29 -21.47 1.99 7.53
N GLN A 30 -20.60 2.26 6.56
CA GLN A 30 -20.62 1.66 5.24
C GLN A 30 -20.04 0.25 5.20
N ILE A 31 -19.24 -0.14 6.20
CA ILE A 31 -18.66 -1.46 6.30
C ILE A 31 -19.69 -2.40 6.91
N PRO A 32 -20.06 -3.51 6.23
CA PRO A 32 -21.04 -4.44 6.76
C PRO A 32 -20.68 -4.99 8.14
N LYS A 33 -21.66 -5.07 9.03
CA LYS A 33 -21.44 -5.57 10.41
C LYS A 33 -20.75 -6.95 10.44
N LYS A 34 -21.07 -7.84 9.48
CA LYS A 34 -20.44 -9.16 9.37
C LYS A 34 -18.92 -9.12 9.19
N GLU A 35 -18.37 -8.06 8.60
CA GLU A 35 -16.93 -7.92 8.42
C GLU A 35 -16.22 -7.60 9.75
N TRP A 36 -16.86 -6.85 10.63
CA TRP A 36 -16.34 -6.48 11.94
C TRP A 36 -16.24 -7.67 12.90
N PHE A 37 -17.12 -8.64 12.78
CA PHE A 37 -17.21 -9.79 13.66
C PHE A 37 -16.75 -11.09 13.01
N SER A 38 -16.07 -11.01 11.88
CA SER A 38 -15.66 -12.18 11.11
C SER A 38 -14.52 -12.99 11.72
N HIS A 39 -13.78 -12.41 12.68
CA HIS A 39 -12.61 -13.03 13.29
C HIS A 39 -12.50 -12.65 14.77
N GLU A 40 -11.96 -13.56 15.58
CA GLU A 40 -11.74 -13.34 17.01
C GLU A 40 -10.69 -12.25 17.31
N ASN A 41 -9.71 -12.12 16.42
CA ASN A 41 -8.65 -11.12 16.57
C ASN A 41 -9.02 -9.83 15.85
N PHE A 42 -9.17 -8.75 16.62
CA PHE A 42 -9.59 -7.46 16.10
C PHE A 42 -8.53 -6.84 15.16
N ASP A 43 -7.24 -6.99 15.44
CA ASP A 43 -6.18 -6.53 14.52
C ASP A 43 -6.27 -7.24 13.16
N PHE A 44 -6.55 -8.56 13.17
CA PHE A 44 -6.77 -9.31 11.94
C PHE A 44 -7.97 -8.74 11.16
N THR A 45 -9.06 -8.45 11.86
CA THR A 45 -10.26 -7.87 11.26
C THR A 45 -9.99 -6.52 10.63
N LEU A 46 -9.32 -5.62 11.34
CA LEU A 46 -8.95 -4.29 10.83
C LEU A 46 -8.08 -4.39 9.59
N ASN A 47 -7.03 -5.21 9.62
CA ASN A 47 -6.15 -5.42 8.47
C ASN A 47 -6.88 -6.06 7.28
N SER A 48 -7.80 -6.98 7.55
CA SER A 48 -8.64 -7.61 6.53
C SER A 48 -9.56 -6.59 5.85
N ILE A 49 -10.21 -5.72 6.64
CA ILE A 49 -11.09 -4.66 6.13
C ILE A 49 -10.27 -3.66 5.29
N ALA A 50 -9.14 -3.18 5.82
CA ALA A 50 -8.28 -2.24 5.10
C ALA A 50 -7.79 -2.82 3.76
N LYS A 51 -7.27 -4.05 3.77
CA LYS A 51 -6.78 -4.72 2.56
C LYS A 51 -7.89 -4.97 1.55
N SER A 52 -9.08 -5.34 2.02
CA SER A 52 -10.24 -5.65 1.16
C SER A 52 -10.78 -4.42 0.46
N ASN A 53 -10.80 -3.29 1.16
CA ASN A 53 -11.46 -2.08 0.68
C ASN A 53 -10.50 -1.09 0.01
N LEU A 54 -9.19 -1.37 0.04
CA LEU A 54 -8.18 -0.57 -0.67
C LEU A 54 -8.50 -0.38 -2.16
N PRO A 55 -8.91 -1.42 -2.94
CA PRO A 55 -9.29 -1.25 -4.35
C PRO A 55 -10.56 -0.40 -4.55
N TYR A 56 -11.34 -0.20 -3.51
CA TYR A 56 -12.58 0.59 -3.53
C TYR A 56 -12.40 2.00 -2.96
N GLY A 57 -11.14 2.43 -2.72
CA GLY A 57 -10.82 3.77 -2.30
C GLY A 57 -10.75 3.99 -0.78
N LEU A 58 -10.74 2.92 0.03
CA LEU A 58 -10.44 3.06 1.45
C LEU A 58 -8.92 3.16 1.63
N PHE A 59 -8.42 4.38 1.76
CA PHE A 59 -7.02 4.63 2.04
C PHE A 59 -6.79 4.79 3.53
N CYS A 60 -5.90 3.98 4.08
CA CYS A 60 -5.47 4.08 5.46
C CYS A 60 -4.09 4.73 5.52
N TYR A 61 -3.83 5.46 6.58
CA TYR A 61 -2.57 6.16 6.79
C TYR A 61 -2.02 5.82 8.18
N SER A 62 -0.72 5.65 8.26
CA SER A 62 0.00 5.73 9.51
C SER A 62 0.22 7.21 9.82
N GLU A 63 -0.30 7.69 10.94
CA GLU A 63 -0.21 9.10 11.33
C GLU A 63 0.47 9.20 12.69
N PRO A 64 1.73 9.66 12.74
CA PRO A 64 2.49 9.76 13.99
C PRO A 64 1.84 10.66 15.03
N ARG A 65 1.11 11.69 14.59
CA ARG A 65 0.44 12.65 15.47
C ARG A 65 -0.80 12.12 16.19
N LEU A 66 -1.23 10.89 15.90
CA LEU A 66 -2.32 10.24 16.64
C LEU A 66 -1.94 9.98 18.10
N LEU A 67 -0.65 9.89 18.41
CA LEU A 67 -0.13 9.72 19.75
C LEU A 67 0.78 10.90 20.07
N LEU A 68 0.31 11.80 20.94
CA LEU A 68 1.07 12.97 21.39
C LEU A 68 2.23 12.57 22.31
N ASP A 69 2.02 11.56 23.14
CA ASP A 69 3.00 11.10 24.08
C ASP A 69 3.10 9.57 24.04
N THR A 70 4.29 9.09 23.68
CA THR A 70 4.61 7.66 23.68
C THR A 70 5.25 7.22 25.00
N THR A 71 5.58 8.15 25.89
CA THR A 71 6.26 7.84 27.16
C THR A 71 5.41 7.03 28.10
N CYS A 72 4.09 7.20 28.07
CA CYS A 72 3.14 6.40 28.86
C CYS A 72 3.13 4.90 28.49
N PHE A 73 3.72 4.52 27.35
CA PHE A 73 3.76 3.14 26.87
C PHE A 73 5.09 2.43 27.13
N TYR A 74 5.96 2.95 27.98
CA TYR A 74 7.22 2.32 28.35
C TYR A 74 7.08 1.03 29.20
N GLY A 75 5.88 0.64 29.58
CA GLY A 75 5.57 -0.75 29.86
C GLY A 75 5.66 -1.54 28.57
N LYS A 76 6.34 -2.70 28.56
CA LYS A 76 6.45 -3.62 27.43
C LYS A 76 5.16 -3.64 26.62
N ILE A 77 5.08 -2.88 25.53
CA ILE A 77 4.00 -3.02 24.56
C ILE A 77 4.20 -4.39 23.94
N ILE A 78 3.51 -5.37 24.49
CA ILE A 78 3.42 -6.69 23.87
C ILE A 78 2.53 -6.51 22.66
N THR A 79 3.15 -6.11 21.54
CA THR A 79 2.45 -6.14 20.25
C THR A 79 2.04 -7.59 20.02
N PRO A 80 0.75 -7.91 19.97
CA PRO A 80 0.30 -9.25 19.72
C PRO A 80 0.82 -9.67 18.35
N LYS A 81 1.79 -10.58 18.33
CA LYS A 81 2.32 -11.10 17.07
C LYS A 81 1.26 -12.02 16.46
N ALA A 82 0.96 -11.82 15.19
CA ALA A 82 0.09 -12.72 14.45
C ALA A 82 0.61 -14.17 14.54
N SER A 83 -0.27 -15.10 14.85
CA SER A 83 0.08 -16.53 14.84
C SER A 83 0.35 -16.99 13.41
N ILE A 84 1.09 -18.08 13.25
CA ILE A 84 1.36 -18.67 11.93
C ILE A 84 0.04 -19.01 11.22
N THR A 85 -0.93 -19.52 11.95
CA THR A 85 -2.26 -19.83 11.40
C THR A 85 -2.97 -18.57 10.89
N GLN A 86 -2.91 -17.47 11.64
CA GLN A 86 -3.48 -16.19 11.20
C GLN A 86 -2.79 -15.66 9.96
N LEU A 87 -1.48 -15.82 9.82
CA LEU A 87 -0.75 -15.44 8.60
C LEU A 87 -1.23 -16.24 7.38
N PHE A 88 -1.37 -17.57 7.52
CA PHE A 88 -1.89 -18.40 6.44
C PHE A 88 -3.33 -18.07 6.09
N LEU A 89 -4.18 -17.84 7.08
CA LEU A 89 -5.56 -17.41 6.92
C LEU A 89 -5.64 -16.09 6.14
N PHE A 90 -4.82 -15.12 6.51
CA PHE A 90 -4.77 -13.81 5.86
C PHE A 90 -4.31 -13.93 4.41
N VAL A 91 -3.23 -14.67 4.16
CA VAL A 91 -2.71 -14.87 2.80
C VAL A 91 -3.72 -15.63 1.93
N ALA A 92 -4.36 -16.67 2.47
CA ALA A 92 -5.38 -17.42 1.74
C ALA A 92 -6.61 -16.57 1.38
N SER A 93 -7.00 -15.66 2.29
CA SER A 93 -8.18 -14.80 2.10
C SER A 93 -7.94 -13.66 1.11
N HIS A 94 -6.72 -13.10 1.05
CA HIS A 94 -6.47 -11.82 0.37
C HIS A 94 -5.54 -11.89 -0.83
N TYR A 95 -4.78 -12.96 -0.99
CA TYR A 95 -3.78 -13.08 -2.06
C TYR A 95 -4.12 -14.20 -3.04
N LYS A 96 -3.35 -14.32 -4.12
CA LYS A 96 -3.47 -15.43 -5.07
C LYS A 96 -3.03 -16.73 -4.42
N TRP A 97 -3.55 -17.86 -4.88
CA TRP A 97 -3.36 -19.18 -4.28
C TRP A 97 -1.90 -19.59 -4.07
N PHE A 98 -0.99 -19.20 -4.95
CA PHE A 98 0.42 -19.58 -4.87
C PHE A 98 1.18 -18.91 -3.71
N TRP A 99 0.69 -17.77 -3.17
CA TRP A 99 1.33 -17.09 -2.06
C TRP A 99 1.35 -17.92 -0.77
N LYS A 100 0.43 -18.87 -0.62
CA LYS A 100 0.43 -19.80 0.52
C LYS A 100 1.66 -20.70 0.51
N HIS A 101 2.12 -21.12 -0.66
CA HIS A 101 3.30 -21.95 -0.86
C HIS A 101 4.58 -21.13 -0.62
N ILE A 102 4.64 -19.91 -1.11
CA ILE A 102 5.76 -19.00 -0.83
C ILE A 102 5.88 -18.75 0.68
N LEU A 103 4.76 -18.59 1.38
CA LEU A 103 4.76 -18.40 2.83
C LEU A 103 5.36 -19.57 3.59
N ILE A 104 5.12 -20.82 3.15
CA ILE A 104 5.78 -22.00 3.73
C ILE A 104 7.29 -21.87 3.62
N PHE A 105 7.81 -21.61 2.42
CA PHE A 105 9.25 -21.48 2.19
C PHE A 105 9.85 -20.38 3.08
N ASN A 106 9.20 -19.25 3.18
CA ASN A 106 9.65 -18.17 4.07
C ASN A 106 9.69 -18.61 5.54
N ILE A 107 8.68 -19.33 6.02
CA ILE A 107 8.65 -19.80 7.41
C ILE A 107 9.72 -20.85 7.65
N LEU A 108 9.96 -21.75 6.70
CA LEU A 108 11.04 -22.74 6.79
C LEU A 108 12.41 -22.07 6.88
N ILE A 109 12.68 -21.08 6.04
CA ILE A 109 13.96 -20.36 6.01
C ILE A 109 14.20 -19.56 7.28
N TYR A 110 13.20 -18.81 7.74
CA TYR A 110 13.38 -17.82 8.82
C TYR A 110 13.05 -18.35 10.21
N LYS A 111 12.23 -19.37 10.34
CA LYS A 111 11.79 -19.90 11.64
C LYS A 111 12.13 -21.37 11.87
N ILE A 112 12.72 -22.04 10.89
CA ILE A 112 13.14 -23.45 10.95
C ILE A 112 11.99 -24.36 11.49
N ARG A 113 10.74 -24.03 11.14
CA ARG A 113 9.56 -24.76 11.59
C ARG A 113 8.62 -25.00 10.42
N PHE A 114 8.20 -26.26 10.23
CA PHE A 114 7.26 -26.60 9.18
C PHE A 114 5.81 -26.45 9.66
N PRO A 115 5.04 -25.48 9.15
CA PRO A 115 3.69 -25.17 9.61
C PRO A 115 2.62 -26.01 8.88
N PHE A 116 2.77 -27.33 8.89
CA PHE A 116 1.95 -28.25 8.10
C PHE A 116 0.44 -28.05 8.30
N PHE A 117 -0.01 -28.05 9.55
CA PHE A 117 -1.45 -27.90 9.84
C PHE A 117 -2.02 -26.54 9.40
N SER A 118 -1.30 -25.46 9.65
CA SER A 118 -1.74 -24.12 9.23
C SER A 118 -1.79 -23.98 7.71
N TRP A 119 -0.82 -24.59 7.02
CA TRP A 119 -0.83 -24.63 5.56
C TRP A 119 -1.98 -25.47 5.03
N LEU A 120 -2.16 -26.70 5.53
CA LEU A 120 -3.25 -27.60 5.14
C LEU A 120 -4.61 -26.93 5.33
N GLN A 121 -4.84 -26.32 6.49
CA GLN A 121 -6.06 -25.57 6.78
C GLN A 121 -6.28 -24.44 5.77
N SER A 122 -5.21 -23.76 5.35
CA SER A 122 -5.31 -22.65 4.39
C SER A 122 -5.75 -23.08 2.99
N LEU A 123 -5.59 -24.38 2.62
CA LEU A 123 -6.01 -24.88 1.33
C LEU A 123 -7.54 -24.90 1.16
N PHE A 124 -8.26 -25.06 2.25
CA PHE A 124 -9.73 -25.08 2.27
C PHE A 124 -10.36 -23.70 2.35
N ILE A 125 -9.55 -22.66 2.56
CA ILE A 125 -10.05 -21.28 2.65
C ILE A 125 -10.22 -20.72 1.24
N LYS A 126 -11.46 -20.34 0.93
CA LYS A 126 -11.77 -19.64 -0.31
C LYS A 126 -11.30 -18.18 -0.20
N LYS A 127 -10.71 -17.68 -1.28
CA LYS A 127 -10.38 -16.25 -1.39
C LYS A 127 -11.66 -15.44 -1.18
N LYS A 128 -11.60 -14.41 -0.33
CA LYS A 128 -12.71 -13.47 -0.17
C LYS A 128 -12.97 -12.80 -1.53
N THR A 129 -14.13 -13.07 -2.09
CA THR A 129 -14.63 -12.33 -3.25
C THR A 129 -15.21 -11.05 -2.70
N TYR A 130 -14.58 -9.94 -3.01
CA TYR A 130 -15.06 -8.63 -2.59
C TYR A 130 -16.27 -8.31 -3.46
N ASN A 131 -17.45 -8.56 -2.96
CA ASN A 131 -18.61 -7.86 -3.47
C ASN A 131 -18.31 -6.38 -3.28
N LYS A 132 -18.49 -5.58 -4.33
CA LYS A 132 -18.44 -4.12 -4.24
C LYS A 132 -19.24 -3.72 -3.00
N ILE A 133 -18.56 -3.63 -1.85
CA ILE A 133 -19.10 -2.87 -0.75
C ILE A 133 -19.19 -1.51 -1.38
N GLY A 134 -20.41 -1.09 -1.68
CA GLY A 134 -20.62 0.19 -2.32
C GLY A 134 -20.27 1.27 -1.32
N LEU A 135 -18.97 1.41 -1.04
CA LEU A 135 -18.46 2.64 -0.45
C LEU A 135 -18.84 3.71 -1.44
N LYS A 136 -20.06 4.20 -1.29
CA LYS A 136 -20.56 5.34 -2.04
C LYS A 136 -19.78 6.52 -1.51
N PHE A 137 -18.65 6.79 -2.12
CA PHE A 137 -18.03 8.11 -2.03
C PHE A 137 -18.93 9.09 -2.81
N SER A 138 -20.19 9.22 -2.35
CA SER A 138 -21.21 10.05 -2.99
C SER A 138 -20.80 11.51 -3.06
N ASP A 139 -19.88 11.91 -2.19
CA ASP A 139 -19.43 13.29 -2.14
C ASP A 139 -18.36 13.62 -3.20
N ILE A 140 -17.78 12.63 -3.85
CA ILE A 140 -16.82 12.85 -4.94
C ILE A 140 -17.55 13.05 -6.28
N LYS A 141 -18.74 12.46 -6.46
CA LYS A 141 -19.49 12.61 -7.70
C LYS A 141 -19.92 14.05 -8.00
N ASN A 142 -20.10 14.87 -7.00
CA ASN A 142 -20.54 16.27 -7.21
C ASN A 142 -19.37 17.26 -7.40
N LYS A 143 -18.11 16.79 -7.23
CA LYS A 143 -16.92 17.57 -7.60
C LYS A 143 -16.24 17.07 -8.88
N SER A 144 -16.88 16.19 -9.64
CA SER A 144 -16.37 15.66 -10.91
C SER A 144 -16.37 16.68 -12.06
N ASN A 145 -16.71 17.94 -11.79
CA ASN A 145 -16.31 19.06 -12.65
C ASN A 145 -14.93 19.61 -12.27
N VAL A 146 -14.07 18.81 -11.60
CA VAL A 146 -12.64 19.10 -11.63
C VAL A 146 -12.22 18.87 -13.08
N LYS A 147 -12.26 19.94 -13.88
CA LYS A 147 -11.52 19.97 -15.13
C LYS A 147 -10.12 19.55 -14.75
N VAL A 148 -9.66 18.44 -15.30
CA VAL A 148 -8.25 18.08 -15.20
C VAL A 148 -7.51 19.13 -16.00
N GLU A 149 -7.20 20.25 -15.34
CA GLU A 149 -6.56 21.39 -15.98
C GLU A 149 -5.06 21.12 -16.19
N SER A 150 -4.50 20.20 -15.42
CA SER A 150 -3.10 19.84 -15.56
C SER A 150 -2.82 18.47 -14.96
N ILE A 151 -1.87 17.76 -15.56
CA ILE A 151 -1.33 16.49 -15.08
C ILE A 151 0.17 16.66 -14.93
N ASP A 152 0.72 16.26 -13.79
CA ASP A 152 2.17 16.13 -13.61
C ASP A 152 2.54 14.66 -13.76
N VAL A 153 3.63 14.38 -14.47
CA VAL A 153 4.14 13.03 -14.72
C VAL A 153 5.43 12.82 -13.95
N ILE A 154 5.54 11.73 -13.21
CA ILE A 154 6.75 11.32 -12.50
C ILE A 154 7.28 10.04 -13.15
N ILE A 155 8.52 10.06 -13.61
CA ILE A 155 9.17 8.94 -14.27
C ILE A 155 10.36 8.47 -13.42
N PRO A 156 10.21 7.38 -12.65
CA PRO A 156 11.36 6.78 -11.98
C PRO A 156 12.21 6.00 -13.01
N THR A 157 13.53 6.17 -12.95
CA THR A 157 14.46 5.47 -13.83
C THR A 157 15.68 4.94 -13.07
N ILE A 158 16.18 3.78 -13.50
CA ILE A 158 17.40 3.15 -12.98
C ILE A 158 18.19 2.65 -14.18
N GLY A 159 19.33 3.27 -14.47
CA GLY A 159 20.25 2.83 -15.52
C GLY A 159 19.61 2.70 -16.91
N ARG A 160 18.57 3.47 -17.23
CA ARG A 160 17.81 3.42 -18.49
C ARG A 160 17.78 4.75 -19.22
N GLU A 161 18.85 5.51 -19.16
CA GLU A 161 18.98 6.85 -19.75
C GLU A 161 18.58 6.88 -21.23
N LYS A 162 19.00 5.87 -22.00
CA LYS A 162 18.68 5.77 -23.43
C LYS A 162 17.16 5.78 -23.72
N TYR A 163 16.36 5.17 -22.85
CA TYR A 163 14.92 5.07 -23.07
C TYR A 163 14.14 6.29 -22.57
N ILE A 164 14.72 7.11 -21.72
CA ILE A 164 14.05 8.31 -21.22
C ILE A 164 13.78 9.31 -22.34
N CYS A 165 14.72 9.47 -23.29
CA CYS A 165 14.52 10.33 -24.45
C CYS A 165 13.29 9.91 -25.23
N ASP A 166 13.15 8.61 -25.52
CA ASP A 166 12.02 8.08 -26.27
C ASP A 166 10.69 8.33 -25.51
N VAL A 167 10.67 8.10 -24.20
CA VAL A 167 9.49 8.35 -23.36
C VAL A 167 9.10 9.83 -23.36
N LEU A 168 10.08 10.74 -23.26
CA LEU A 168 9.82 12.17 -23.29
C LEU A 168 9.30 12.64 -24.66
N PHE A 169 9.86 12.11 -25.75
CA PHE A 169 9.35 12.36 -27.09
C PHE A 169 7.93 11.84 -27.32
N ASP A 170 7.61 10.68 -26.74
CA ASP A 170 6.26 10.14 -26.81
C ASP A 170 5.27 10.93 -25.97
N LEU A 171 5.68 11.43 -24.80
CA LEU A 171 4.87 12.34 -23.98
C LEU A 171 4.59 13.65 -24.73
N LYS A 172 5.56 14.18 -25.47
CA LYS A 172 5.39 15.39 -26.29
C LYS A 172 4.35 15.22 -27.40
N LYS A 173 4.19 14.01 -27.93
CA LYS A 173 3.21 13.71 -28.98
C LYS A 173 1.79 13.49 -28.46
N GLN A 174 1.57 13.49 -27.14
CA GLN A 174 0.24 13.28 -26.58
C GLN A 174 -0.69 14.46 -26.88
N SER A 175 -1.97 14.15 -27.03
CA SER A 175 -3.01 15.18 -27.26
C SER A 175 -3.22 16.08 -26.04
N PHE A 176 -2.86 15.61 -24.85
CA PHE A 176 -2.90 16.36 -23.60
C PHE A 176 -1.51 16.33 -22.96
N LEU A 177 -0.85 17.49 -22.99
CA LEU A 177 0.52 17.59 -22.46
C LEU A 177 0.52 17.71 -20.93
N PRO A 178 1.43 17.01 -20.25
CA PRO A 178 1.64 17.23 -18.82
C PRO A 178 2.17 18.66 -18.58
N LYS A 179 1.74 19.25 -17.46
CA LYS A 179 2.22 20.56 -17.03
C LYS A 179 3.68 20.49 -16.58
N LYS A 180 4.04 19.41 -15.91
CA LYS A 180 5.39 19.16 -15.43
C LYS A 180 5.75 17.69 -15.60
N VAL A 181 6.99 17.44 -16.01
CA VAL A 181 7.58 16.10 -16.01
C VAL A 181 8.75 16.09 -15.04
N ILE A 182 8.70 15.19 -14.08
CA ILE A 182 9.72 15.00 -13.05
C ILE A 182 10.38 13.65 -13.29
N VAL A 183 11.65 13.66 -13.64
CA VAL A 183 12.45 12.43 -13.79
C VAL A 183 13.20 12.19 -12.49
N VAL A 184 12.96 11.03 -11.87
CA VAL A 184 13.62 10.60 -10.65
C VAL A 184 14.63 9.52 -11.03
N GLU A 185 15.91 9.90 -11.10
CA GLU A 185 16.99 9.00 -11.43
C GLU A 185 17.55 8.35 -10.14
N GLN A 186 17.63 7.03 -10.14
CA GLN A 186 18.30 6.29 -9.09
C GLN A 186 19.65 5.81 -9.61
N ASN A 187 20.72 6.44 -9.14
CA ASN A 187 22.07 6.05 -9.48
C ASN A 187 22.62 4.99 -8.51
N PRO A 188 23.41 4.04 -8.99
CA PRO A 188 23.98 2.99 -8.14
C PRO A 188 24.99 3.53 -7.12
N HIS A 189 25.61 4.67 -7.41
CA HIS A 189 26.55 5.34 -6.53
C HIS A 189 26.13 6.78 -6.22
N PRO A 190 26.19 7.24 -4.95
CA PRO A 190 25.75 8.58 -4.56
C PRO A 190 26.46 9.73 -5.28
N ASN A 191 27.68 9.50 -5.77
CA ASN A 191 28.55 10.50 -6.42
C ASN A 191 28.59 10.32 -7.95
N SER A 192 27.76 9.47 -8.53
CA SER A 192 27.72 9.33 -9.98
C SER A 192 27.04 10.56 -10.62
N THR A 193 27.63 11.05 -11.71
CA THR A 193 27.01 12.11 -12.51
C THR A 193 25.78 11.55 -13.23
N SER A 194 24.73 12.37 -13.30
CA SER A 194 23.55 12.01 -14.10
C SER A 194 23.89 11.99 -15.58
N GLY A 195 23.53 10.92 -16.27
CA GLY A 195 23.59 10.86 -17.73
C GLY A 195 22.46 11.62 -18.43
N LEU A 196 21.55 12.21 -17.64
CA LEU A 196 20.39 12.94 -18.14
C LEU A 196 20.63 14.45 -18.21
N GLY A 197 21.89 14.88 -18.34
CA GLY A 197 22.28 16.31 -18.39
C GLY A 197 21.53 17.11 -19.44
N PHE A 198 21.16 16.48 -20.56
CA PHE A 198 20.39 17.13 -21.62
C PHE A 198 19.00 17.63 -21.18
N ILE A 199 18.42 17.08 -20.11
CA ILE A 199 17.12 17.52 -19.57
C ILE A 199 17.24 18.89 -18.90
N PHE A 200 18.41 19.23 -18.34
CA PHE A 200 18.61 20.51 -17.66
C PHE A 200 18.73 21.68 -18.63
N ASP A 201 19.13 21.40 -19.87
CA ASP A 201 19.35 22.43 -20.89
C ASP A 201 18.10 22.71 -21.71
N THR A 202 17.03 21.97 -21.47
CA THR A 202 15.78 22.06 -22.23
C THR A 202 14.59 22.35 -21.35
N ALA A 203 13.77 23.33 -21.72
CA ALA A 203 12.51 23.61 -21.04
C ALA A 203 11.39 22.70 -21.56
N TRP A 204 10.57 22.17 -20.67
CA TRP A 204 9.38 21.42 -21.06
C TRP A 204 8.24 22.33 -21.51
N PRO A 205 7.53 22.01 -22.60
CA PRO A 205 7.75 20.94 -23.58
C PRO A 205 8.79 21.36 -24.62
N PHE A 206 9.89 20.60 -24.70
CA PHE A 206 10.99 20.87 -25.65
C PHE A 206 10.82 20.18 -26.99
#